data_022e697ba8760a0562145ee781b31299
#
_entry.id   022e697ba8760a0562145ee781b31299
#
_cell.length_a   1.000
_cell.length_b   1.000
_cell.length_c   1.000
_cell.angle_alpha   90.00
_cell.angle_beta   90.00
_cell.angle_gamma   90.00
#
_symmetry.space_group_name_H-M   'P 1'
#
loop_
_entity.id
_entity.type
_entity.pdbx_description
1 polymer ?
#
loop_
_entity_poly.entity_id
_entity_poly.type
_entity_poly.pdbx_seq_one_letter_code
_entity_poly.pdbx_strand_id
1 'polypeptide(L)'
;MDIEIIVGSTLGSAEYVADELEALLKEQHQVKIHLDAEFEELNQQAFWLICSSTHGAGDVPDNLQPFFQHLLENQPDLSSVSYSVVAIGSSSYDTFCGAGKDLDQTLSNLGAKKLKERLEIDVDLEPVPEEPAVAWLESWKNELNVN
;
A
#
# COMPACT_ATOMS: atom_id res chain seq x y z
N MET A 1 -4.70 3.57 16.73
CA MET A 1 -4.01 4.57 15.88
C MET A 1 -4.81 4.77 14.60
N ASP A 2 -4.51 5.82 13.89
CA ASP A 2 -5.14 6.05 12.59
C ASP A 2 -4.37 5.34 11.50
N ILE A 3 -5.07 4.65 10.62
CA ILE A 3 -4.48 3.92 9.51
C ILE A 3 -5.16 4.36 8.22
N GLU A 4 -4.35 4.76 7.25
CA GLU A 4 -4.82 5.09 5.92
C GLU A 4 -4.42 3.95 4.98
N ILE A 5 -5.40 3.24 4.42
CA ILE A 5 -5.11 2.22 3.40
C ILE A 5 -5.28 2.89 2.05
N ILE A 6 -4.20 2.94 1.30
CA ILE A 6 -4.13 3.67 0.04
C ILE A 6 -4.04 2.65 -1.09
N VAL A 7 -5.06 2.62 -1.95
CA VAL A 7 -5.26 1.53 -2.91
C VAL A 7 -5.01 1.98 -4.35
N GLY A 8 -4.14 1.23 -5.04
CA GLY A 8 -3.98 1.34 -6.48
C GLY A 8 -4.50 0.07 -7.13
N SER A 9 -5.55 0.16 -7.94
CA SER A 9 -6.20 -1.01 -8.51
C SER A 9 -6.51 -0.82 -9.99
N THR A 10 -6.26 -1.87 -10.77
CA THR A 10 -6.60 -1.91 -12.19
C THR A 10 -7.87 -2.73 -12.43
N LEU A 11 -7.94 -3.92 -11.84
CA LEU A 11 -9.03 -4.87 -12.04
C LEU A 11 -9.70 -5.32 -10.74
N GLY A 12 -9.50 -4.58 -9.66
CA GLY A 12 -10.18 -4.84 -8.40
C GLY A 12 -9.44 -5.74 -7.41
N SER A 13 -8.36 -6.43 -7.82
CA SER A 13 -7.67 -7.36 -6.91
C SER A 13 -7.09 -6.67 -5.68
N ALA A 14 -6.50 -5.47 -5.85
CA ALA A 14 -5.97 -4.72 -4.71
C ALA A 14 -7.08 -4.24 -3.79
N GLU A 15 -8.28 -3.99 -4.32
CA GLU A 15 -9.42 -3.59 -3.51
C GLU A 15 -9.88 -4.72 -2.59
N TYR A 16 -9.93 -5.97 -3.10
CA TYR A 16 -10.29 -7.12 -2.28
C TYR A 16 -9.26 -7.36 -1.17
N VAL A 17 -7.97 -7.21 -1.52
CA VAL A 17 -6.91 -7.32 -0.52
C VAL A 17 -7.09 -6.26 0.55
N ALA A 18 -7.30 -5.00 0.14
CA ALA A 18 -7.48 -3.89 1.07
C ALA A 18 -8.67 -4.10 2.00
N ASP A 19 -9.78 -4.63 1.48
CA ASP A 19 -10.97 -4.91 2.29
C ASP A 19 -10.69 -5.93 3.39
N GLU A 20 -9.94 -6.98 3.07
CA GLU A 20 -9.57 -7.99 4.05
C GLU A 20 -8.61 -7.44 5.10
N LEU A 21 -7.66 -6.59 4.69
CA LEU A 21 -6.74 -5.97 5.64
C LEU A 21 -7.46 -4.98 6.55
N GLU A 22 -8.42 -4.24 6.01
CA GLU A 22 -9.25 -3.35 6.83
C GLU A 22 -10.00 -4.14 7.90
N ALA A 23 -10.59 -5.28 7.52
CA ALA A 23 -11.34 -6.10 8.46
C ALA A 23 -10.49 -6.55 9.65
N LEU A 24 -9.21 -6.84 9.43
CA LEU A 24 -8.29 -7.21 10.50
C LEU A 24 -7.92 -6.04 11.39
N LEU A 25 -7.78 -4.86 10.82
CA LEU A 25 -7.24 -3.70 11.54
C LEU A 25 -8.31 -2.90 12.27
N LYS A 26 -9.53 -2.88 11.75
CA LYS A 26 -10.58 -1.99 12.28
C LYS A 26 -11.04 -2.36 13.69
N GLU A 27 -10.73 -3.55 14.16
CA GLU A 27 -11.09 -3.97 15.52
C GLU A 27 -10.35 -3.19 16.58
N GLN A 28 -9.13 -2.71 16.27
CA GLN A 28 -8.27 -2.02 17.23
C GLN A 28 -7.81 -0.65 16.75
N HIS A 29 -8.12 -0.27 15.51
CA HIS A 29 -7.64 0.97 14.90
C HIS A 29 -8.75 1.67 14.14
N GLN A 30 -8.55 2.96 13.88
CA GLN A 30 -9.42 3.72 12.99
C GLN A 30 -8.85 3.65 11.59
N VAL A 31 -9.55 2.98 10.68
CA VAL A 31 -9.06 2.67 9.34
C VAL A 31 -9.92 3.34 8.29
N LYS A 32 -9.26 3.98 7.33
CA LYS A 32 -9.93 4.53 6.14
C LYS A 32 -9.29 3.94 4.91
N ILE A 33 -10.13 3.54 3.94
CA ILE A 33 -9.67 3.09 2.63
C ILE A 33 -9.85 4.21 1.62
N HIS A 34 -8.81 4.45 0.83
CA HIS A 34 -8.82 5.47 -0.22
C HIS A 34 -8.65 4.80 -1.58
N LEU A 35 -9.71 4.84 -2.38
CA LEU A 35 -9.69 4.28 -3.75
C LEU A 35 -9.27 5.31 -4.79
N ASP A 36 -9.35 6.58 -4.44
CA ASP A 36 -8.90 7.70 -5.27
C ASP A 36 -8.18 8.67 -4.33
N ALA A 37 -7.04 8.26 -3.81
CA ALA A 37 -6.36 8.98 -2.74
C ALA A 37 -5.98 10.40 -3.17
N GLU A 38 -6.31 11.36 -2.31
CA GLU A 38 -5.87 12.74 -2.43
C GLU A 38 -4.97 13.05 -1.25
N PHE A 39 -3.77 13.55 -1.54
CA PHE A 39 -2.77 13.76 -0.50
C PHE A 39 -3.28 14.59 0.67
N GLU A 40 -4.04 15.65 0.38
CA GLU A 40 -4.55 16.57 1.39
C GLU A 40 -5.54 15.93 2.36
N GLU A 41 -6.15 14.81 1.98
CA GLU A 41 -7.11 14.11 2.81
C GLU A 41 -6.46 13.11 3.76
N LEU A 42 -5.17 12.85 3.58
CA LEU A 42 -4.46 11.83 4.36
C LEU A 42 -3.90 12.42 5.64
N ASN A 43 -3.99 11.65 6.72
CA ASN A 43 -3.37 12.00 7.99
C ASN A 43 -1.87 11.72 7.91
N GLN A 44 -1.05 12.75 7.93
CA GLN A 44 0.40 12.64 7.77
C GLN A 44 1.12 12.21 9.05
N GLN A 45 0.37 11.88 10.09
CA GLN A 45 0.91 11.32 11.33
C GLN A 45 0.40 9.90 11.56
N ALA A 46 -0.24 9.31 10.53
CA ALA A 46 -0.83 7.99 10.59
C ALA A 46 0.14 6.93 10.05
N PHE A 47 -0.29 5.68 10.16
CA PHE A 47 0.34 4.59 9.43
C PHE A 47 -0.35 4.46 8.07
N TRP A 48 0.45 4.47 7.00
CA TRP A 48 -0.04 4.32 5.64
C TRP A 48 0.23 2.91 5.15
N LEU A 49 -0.81 2.16 4.87
CA LEU A 49 -0.69 0.83 4.28
C LEU A 49 -1.03 0.96 2.79
N ILE A 50 0.00 0.87 1.96
CA ILE A 50 -0.16 0.97 0.52
C ILE A 50 -0.50 -0.42 0.00
N CYS A 51 -1.55 -0.53 -0.80
CA CYS A 51 -1.95 -1.79 -1.40
C CYS A 51 -2.18 -1.53 -2.88
N SER A 52 -1.23 -1.92 -3.73
CA SER A 52 -1.28 -1.55 -5.13
C SER A 52 -0.96 -2.70 -6.07
N SER A 53 -1.81 -2.86 -7.09
CA SER A 53 -1.47 -3.68 -8.24
C SER A 53 -0.54 -2.90 -9.15
N THR A 54 -0.05 -3.57 -10.20
CA THR A 54 0.86 -2.98 -11.18
C THR A 54 0.14 -2.92 -12.51
N HIS A 55 0.16 -1.76 -13.16
CA HIS A 55 -0.51 -1.53 -14.43
C HIS A 55 0.50 -1.57 -15.58
N GLY A 56 0.13 -2.24 -16.67
CA GLY A 56 0.92 -2.24 -17.89
C GLY A 56 2.39 -2.59 -17.69
N ALA A 57 3.28 -1.69 -18.07
CA ALA A 57 4.73 -1.88 -18.04
C ALA A 57 5.36 -1.48 -16.71
N GLY A 58 4.68 -1.73 -15.61
CA GLY A 58 5.20 -1.44 -14.26
C GLY A 58 4.69 -0.15 -13.66
N ASP A 59 3.63 0.40 -14.25
CA ASP A 59 3.10 1.71 -13.84
C ASP A 59 2.18 1.60 -12.62
N VAL A 60 2.13 2.70 -11.87
CA VAL A 60 1.15 2.89 -10.83
C VAL A 60 -0.24 2.97 -11.48
N PRO A 61 -1.25 2.26 -10.95
CA PRO A 61 -2.60 2.29 -11.54
C PRO A 61 -3.18 3.70 -11.63
N ASP A 62 -4.07 3.90 -12.60
CA ASP A 62 -4.64 5.21 -12.91
C ASP A 62 -5.29 5.89 -11.71
N ASN A 63 -5.99 5.12 -10.87
CA ASN A 63 -6.67 5.70 -9.71
C ASN A 63 -5.69 6.24 -8.66
N LEU A 64 -4.44 5.81 -8.70
CA LEU A 64 -3.42 6.25 -7.75
C LEU A 64 -2.43 7.24 -8.37
N GLN A 65 -2.52 7.48 -9.67
CA GLN A 65 -1.62 8.41 -10.36
C GLN A 65 -1.63 9.81 -9.76
N PRO A 66 -2.78 10.43 -9.47
CA PRO A 66 -2.77 11.78 -8.88
C PRO A 66 -2.01 11.86 -7.57
N PHE A 67 -2.17 10.87 -6.71
CA PHE A 67 -1.43 10.79 -5.45
C PHE A 67 0.07 10.65 -5.69
N PHE A 68 0.45 9.72 -6.58
CA PHE A 68 1.85 9.46 -6.88
C PHE A 68 2.52 10.68 -7.50
N GLN A 69 1.85 11.34 -8.46
CA GLN A 69 2.36 12.54 -9.09
C GLN A 69 2.54 13.68 -8.08
N HIS A 70 1.61 13.81 -7.14
CA HIS A 70 1.74 14.81 -6.08
C HIS A 70 3.02 14.59 -5.26
N LEU A 71 3.32 13.34 -4.93
CA LEU A 71 4.55 13.02 -4.18
C LEU A 71 5.81 13.38 -4.98
N LEU A 72 5.80 13.11 -6.28
CA LEU A 72 6.96 13.38 -7.13
C LEU A 72 7.17 14.88 -7.36
N GLU A 73 6.09 15.62 -7.56
CA GLU A 73 6.16 17.04 -7.91
C GLU A 73 6.40 17.93 -6.68
N ASN A 74 5.73 17.65 -5.58
CA ASN A 74 5.77 18.53 -4.40
C ASN A 74 6.76 18.07 -3.34
N GLN A 75 7.20 16.84 -3.38
CA GLN A 75 8.18 16.26 -2.46
C GLN A 75 7.90 16.62 -1.00
N PRO A 76 6.71 16.27 -0.48
CA PRO A 76 6.36 16.59 0.90
C PRO A 76 7.28 15.89 1.89
N ASP A 77 7.46 16.50 3.06
CA ASP A 77 8.19 15.87 4.15
C ASP A 77 7.29 14.86 4.85
N LEU A 78 7.61 13.58 4.71
CA LEU A 78 6.81 12.48 5.28
C LEU A 78 7.47 11.86 6.50
N SER A 79 8.34 12.60 7.18
CA SER A 79 9.09 12.08 8.34
C SER A 79 8.20 11.64 9.50
N SER A 80 6.94 12.10 9.55
CA SER A 80 5.98 11.70 10.58
C SER A 80 5.09 10.53 10.16
N VAL A 81 5.27 10.02 8.93
CA VAL A 81 4.49 8.91 8.40
C VAL A 81 5.27 7.60 8.58
N SER A 82 4.58 6.56 9.05
CA SER A 82 5.07 5.18 8.99
C SER A 82 4.29 4.48 7.89
N TYR A 83 4.93 3.52 7.21
CA TYR A 83 4.25 2.85 6.11
C TYR A 83 4.72 1.42 5.91
N SER A 84 3.93 0.65 5.20
CA SER A 84 4.33 -0.62 4.60
C SER A 84 3.58 -0.77 3.28
N VAL A 85 4.11 -1.61 2.38
CA VAL A 85 3.56 -1.77 1.04
C VAL A 85 3.20 -3.22 0.78
N VAL A 86 1.99 -3.44 0.27
CA VAL A 86 1.58 -4.70 -0.34
C VAL A 86 1.55 -4.47 -1.85
N ALA A 87 2.48 -5.10 -2.55
CA ALA A 87 2.62 -4.96 -3.99
C ALA A 87 2.09 -6.21 -4.68
N ILE A 88 1.20 -6.02 -5.64
CA ILE A 88 0.56 -7.11 -6.35
C ILE A 88 1.00 -7.05 -7.82
N GLY A 89 1.40 -8.19 -8.36
CA GLY A 89 1.85 -8.24 -9.74
C GLY A 89 1.89 -9.66 -10.26
N SER A 90 2.33 -9.80 -11.52
CA SER A 90 2.50 -11.10 -12.17
C SER A 90 3.97 -11.29 -12.55
N SER A 91 4.54 -12.41 -12.16
CA SER A 91 5.91 -12.77 -12.51
C SER A 91 6.08 -13.06 -14.00
N SER A 92 4.98 -13.12 -14.75
CA SER A 92 5.03 -13.25 -16.21
C SER A 92 5.55 -11.97 -16.88
N TYR A 93 5.61 -10.86 -16.15
CA TYR A 93 6.07 -9.57 -16.67
C TYR A 93 7.42 -9.18 -16.05
N ASP A 94 8.29 -8.56 -16.87
CA ASP A 94 9.61 -8.10 -16.42
C ASP A 94 9.51 -7.04 -15.31
N THR A 95 8.40 -6.32 -15.27
CA THR A 95 8.16 -5.25 -14.29
C THR A 95 7.36 -5.74 -13.09
N PHE A 96 7.58 -6.99 -12.68
CA PHE A 96 6.89 -7.60 -11.56
C PHE A 96 6.88 -6.66 -10.34
N CYS A 97 5.67 -6.36 -9.86
CA CYS A 97 5.44 -5.48 -8.70
C CYS A 97 6.07 -4.08 -8.84
N GLY A 98 6.26 -3.61 -10.07
CA GLY A 98 6.94 -2.33 -10.34
C GLY A 98 6.26 -1.15 -9.66
N ALA A 99 4.93 -1.09 -9.65
CA ALA A 99 4.20 0.01 -9.01
C ALA A 99 4.48 0.07 -7.51
N GLY A 100 4.39 -1.08 -6.82
CA GLY A 100 4.67 -1.15 -5.40
C GLY A 100 6.12 -0.79 -5.06
N LYS A 101 7.05 -1.20 -5.91
CA LYS A 101 8.47 -0.84 -5.73
C LYS A 101 8.67 0.66 -5.85
N ASP A 102 8.04 1.29 -6.83
CA ASP A 102 8.16 2.74 -7.04
C ASP A 102 7.54 3.52 -5.89
N LEU A 103 6.37 3.09 -5.41
CA LEU A 103 5.72 3.71 -4.27
C LEU A 103 6.58 3.58 -3.00
N ASP A 104 7.11 2.39 -2.75
CA ASP A 104 7.98 2.13 -1.61
C ASP A 104 9.21 3.04 -1.65
N GLN A 105 9.89 3.09 -2.79
CA GLN A 105 11.08 3.91 -2.94
C GLN A 105 10.77 5.39 -2.76
N THR A 106 9.67 5.86 -3.33
CA THR A 106 9.29 7.27 -3.25
C THR A 106 8.97 7.68 -1.82
N LEU A 107 8.20 6.87 -1.09
CA LEU A 107 7.87 7.17 0.30
C LEU A 107 9.12 7.18 1.17
N SER A 108 10.01 6.23 0.96
CA SER A 108 11.28 6.17 1.70
C SER A 108 12.14 7.40 1.42
N ASN A 109 12.22 7.82 0.16
CA ASN A 109 12.98 9.01 -0.23
C ASN A 109 12.42 10.29 0.41
N LEU A 110 11.14 10.33 0.69
CA LEU A 110 10.48 11.49 1.32
C LEU A 110 10.54 11.47 2.85
N GLY A 111 11.22 10.49 3.42
CA GLY A 111 11.47 10.43 4.86
C GLY A 111 10.52 9.54 5.65
N ALA A 112 9.54 8.91 5.01
CA ALA A 112 8.62 8.01 5.71
C ALA A 112 9.38 6.79 6.23
N LYS A 113 8.94 6.26 7.38
CA LYS A 113 9.56 5.12 8.01
C LYS A 113 8.88 3.84 7.60
N LYS A 114 9.64 2.94 6.98
CA LYS A 114 9.14 1.62 6.62
C LYS A 114 9.00 0.78 7.89
N LEU A 115 7.79 0.37 8.22
CA LEU A 115 7.53 -0.43 9.41
C LEU A 115 7.85 -1.90 9.17
N LYS A 116 7.46 -2.43 8.01
CA LYS A 116 7.76 -3.80 7.59
C LYS A 116 8.17 -3.80 6.13
N GLU A 117 9.02 -4.76 5.77
CA GLU A 117 9.45 -4.94 4.39
C GLU A 117 8.27 -5.20 3.48
N ARG A 118 8.36 -4.71 2.26
CA ARG A 118 7.32 -4.85 1.26
C ARG A 118 6.94 -6.32 1.04
N LEU A 119 5.65 -6.60 1.03
CA LEU A 119 5.14 -7.89 0.59
C LEU A 119 4.90 -7.82 -0.90
N GLU A 120 5.45 -8.77 -1.65
CA GLU A 120 5.21 -8.89 -3.08
C GLU A 120 4.37 -10.14 -3.33
N ILE A 121 3.20 -9.96 -3.93
CA ILE A 121 2.26 -11.05 -4.21
C ILE A 121 2.26 -11.31 -5.70
N ASP A 122 2.61 -12.54 -6.09
CA ASP A 122 2.60 -12.99 -7.48
C ASP A 122 1.26 -13.69 -7.75
N VAL A 123 0.40 -13.04 -8.52
CA VAL A 123 -0.93 -13.58 -8.80
C VAL A 123 -0.88 -14.85 -9.66
N ASP A 124 0.24 -15.13 -10.32
CA ASP A 124 0.42 -16.36 -11.07
C ASP A 124 0.58 -17.56 -10.14
N LEU A 125 1.11 -17.34 -8.93
CA LEU A 125 1.33 -18.39 -7.93
C LEU A 125 0.24 -18.36 -6.83
N GLU A 126 -0.35 -17.21 -6.60
CA GLU A 126 -1.33 -16.99 -5.53
C GLU A 126 -2.68 -16.64 -6.13
N PRO A 127 -3.53 -17.65 -6.41
CA PRO A 127 -4.83 -17.38 -7.05
C PRO A 127 -5.78 -16.58 -6.19
N VAL A 128 -5.55 -16.54 -4.87
CA VAL A 128 -6.33 -15.71 -3.94
C VAL A 128 -5.36 -14.80 -3.21
N PRO A 129 -5.02 -13.64 -3.78
CA PRO A 129 -3.98 -12.75 -3.20
C PRO A 129 -4.32 -12.25 -1.80
N GLU A 130 -5.59 -12.25 -1.40
CA GLU A 130 -6.00 -11.90 -0.04
C GLU A 130 -5.38 -12.82 1.01
N GLU A 131 -5.20 -14.09 0.69
CA GLU A 131 -4.68 -15.06 1.65
C GLU A 131 -3.26 -14.76 2.11
N PRO A 132 -2.27 -14.59 1.22
CA PRO A 132 -0.94 -14.23 1.66
C PRO A 132 -0.88 -12.85 2.30
N ALA A 133 -1.72 -11.91 1.87
CA ALA A 133 -1.77 -10.59 2.47
C ALA A 133 -2.25 -10.65 3.92
N VAL A 134 -3.30 -11.41 4.18
CA VAL A 134 -3.84 -11.59 5.54
C VAL A 134 -2.80 -12.28 6.43
N ALA A 135 -2.17 -13.35 5.95
CA ALA A 135 -1.15 -14.07 6.71
C ALA A 135 0.02 -13.15 7.06
N TRP A 136 0.46 -12.33 6.11
CA TRP A 136 1.54 -11.37 6.33
C TRP A 136 1.17 -10.36 7.42
N LEU A 137 0.00 -9.75 7.34
CA LEU A 137 -0.42 -8.77 8.32
C LEU A 137 -0.61 -9.39 9.71
N GLU A 138 -1.21 -10.57 9.77
CA GLU A 138 -1.38 -11.31 11.02
C GLU A 138 -0.05 -11.54 11.75
N SER A 139 1.01 -11.75 10.99
CA SER A 139 2.32 -12.06 11.57
C SER A 139 2.94 -10.88 12.32
N TRP A 140 2.50 -9.64 12.03
CA TRP A 140 3.12 -8.47 12.65
C TRP A 140 2.14 -7.37 13.07
N LYS A 141 0.83 -7.54 12.87
CA LYS A 141 -0.13 -6.45 13.16
C LYS A 141 -0.06 -5.94 14.60
N ASN A 142 0.36 -6.78 15.53
CA ASN A 142 0.47 -6.38 16.93
C ASN A 142 1.56 -5.33 17.16
N GLU A 143 2.50 -5.18 16.23
CA GLU A 143 3.52 -4.14 16.32
C GLU A 143 2.92 -2.75 16.11
N LEU A 144 1.73 -2.65 15.49
CA LEU A 144 1.03 -1.39 15.34
C LEU A 144 0.45 -0.87 16.64
N ASN A 145 0.32 -1.71 17.66
CA ASN A 145 -0.20 -1.33 18.98
C ASN A 145 0.90 -0.80 19.91
N VAL A 146 2.15 -0.88 19.47
CA VAL A 146 3.30 -0.41 20.25
C VAL A 146 3.63 1.00 19.82
N ASN A 147 3.58 1.93 20.75
CA ASN A 147 3.91 3.34 20.49
C ASN A 147 5.35 3.63 20.82
#